data_2857f5e8ff82ae7a48201202b2b12787
#
_entry.id   2857f5e8ff82ae7a48201202b2b12787
#
_cell.length_a   1.000
_cell.length_b   1.000
_cell.length_c   1.000
_cell.angle_alpha   90.00
_cell.angle_beta   90.00
_cell.angle_gamma   90.00
#
_symmetry.space_group_name_H-M   'P 1'
#
loop_
_entity.id
_entity.type
_entity.pdbx_description
1 polymer ?
#
loop_
_entity_poly.entity_id
_entity_poly.type
_entity_poly.pdbx_seq_one_letter_code
_entity_poly.pdbx_strand_id
1 'polypeptide(L)'
;MSYISVKEASKKWGITERVVRQYCADGRIPGAFITGKTWNIPDTAEKPGRKPRRRKAPEDLPGRLIMEKENGISGGIYHKVQIELTYNSNHMEGSRLTHDQTRYIFETNTIDAPDGSVNVDDILETVNHFRCIDLIIDQAKRPLTEALIKQLHLVLKSGTTDSRKSWFAVGAYKRLANEVGGRETTAPEDVPKKMKELLSDYKKREAVTFEDLLEFHYRFESIHPFQDGNGRVGRLILFKECLRNGIVPFIIEDDMKLYYYRGLHEWRNEQGYLRDTCLAAQDRFKIYLDYYGVKY
;
A
#
# COMPACT_ATOMS: atom_id res chain seq x y z
N MET A 1 -2.78 -52.36 6.12
CA MET A 1 -3.12 -51.46 5.01
C MET A 1 -2.69 -52.14 3.74
N SER A 2 -3.55 -52.18 2.74
CA SER A 2 -3.26 -52.71 1.41
C SER A 2 -2.71 -51.60 0.52
N TYR A 3 -1.79 -51.93 -0.38
CA TYR A 3 -1.14 -51.01 -1.28
C TYR A 3 -1.31 -51.44 -2.71
N ILE A 4 -1.49 -50.48 -3.60
CA ILE A 4 -1.61 -50.68 -5.04
C ILE A 4 -0.42 -50.09 -5.79
N SER A 5 -0.15 -50.62 -6.96
CA SER A 5 0.91 -50.13 -7.87
C SER A 5 0.49 -48.85 -8.57
N VAL A 6 1.47 -48.14 -9.15
CA VAL A 6 1.23 -46.96 -10.02
C VAL A 6 0.28 -47.31 -11.17
N LYS A 7 0.40 -48.50 -11.75
CA LYS A 7 -0.45 -49.00 -12.86
C LYS A 7 -1.92 -49.15 -12.41
N GLU A 8 -2.15 -49.71 -11.23
CA GLU A 8 -3.49 -49.88 -10.66
C GLU A 8 -4.10 -48.53 -10.27
N ALA A 9 -3.33 -47.65 -9.63
CA ALA A 9 -3.76 -46.30 -9.31
C ALA A 9 -4.09 -45.47 -10.57
N SER A 10 -3.31 -45.63 -11.65
CA SER A 10 -3.57 -44.95 -12.93
C SER A 10 -4.91 -45.38 -13.53
N LYS A 11 -5.23 -46.69 -13.47
CA LYS A 11 -6.53 -47.23 -13.92
C LYS A 11 -7.67 -46.74 -13.02
N LYS A 12 -7.50 -46.81 -11.70
CA LYS A 12 -8.50 -46.39 -10.69
C LYS A 12 -8.86 -44.91 -10.84
N TRP A 13 -7.89 -44.05 -11.14
CA TRP A 13 -8.09 -42.58 -11.20
C TRP A 13 -8.31 -42.06 -12.62
N GLY A 14 -8.20 -42.89 -13.67
CA GLY A 14 -8.35 -42.47 -15.06
C GLY A 14 -7.29 -41.41 -15.50
N ILE A 15 -6.03 -41.60 -15.07
CA ILE A 15 -4.89 -40.75 -15.41
C ILE A 15 -3.68 -41.60 -15.81
N THR A 16 -2.70 -40.98 -16.46
CA THR A 16 -1.50 -41.71 -16.89
C THR A 16 -0.60 -42.06 -15.70
N GLU A 17 0.14 -43.15 -15.80
CA GLU A 17 1.13 -43.58 -14.80
C GLU A 17 2.16 -42.47 -14.49
N ARG A 18 2.54 -41.70 -15.50
CA ARG A 18 3.44 -40.56 -15.33
C ARG A 18 2.89 -39.55 -14.32
N VAL A 19 1.59 -39.22 -14.41
CA VAL A 19 0.92 -38.29 -13.50
C VAL A 19 0.83 -38.87 -12.09
N VAL A 20 0.58 -40.20 -11.95
CA VAL A 20 0.58 -40.85 -10.65
C VAL A 20 1.96 -40.77 -9.99
N ARG A 21 3.04 -41.11 -10.73
CA ARG A 21 4.42 -40.95 -10.22
C ARG A 21 4.74 -39.53 -9.80
N GLN A 22 4.27 -38.56 -10.58
CA GLN A 22 4.45 -37.14 -10.21
C GLN A 22 3.73 -36.79 -8.90
N TYR A 23 2.50 -37.27 -8.70
CA TYR A 23 1.77 -37.05 -7.44
C TYR A 23 2.47 -37.71 -6.24
N CYS A 24 3.05 -38.89 -6.41
CA CYS A 24 3.85 -39.55 -5.38
C CYS A 24 5.11 -38.72 -5.06
N ALA A 25 5.88 -38.33 -6.08
CA ALA A 25 7.12 -37.56 -5.92
C ALA A 25 6.87 -36.18 -5.28
N ASP A 26 5.74 -35.57 -5.59
CA ASP A 26 5.31 -34.28 -5.00
C ASP A 26 4.75 -34.42 -3.57
N GLY A 27 4.72 -35.64 -2.99
CA GLY A 27 4.16 -35.86 -1.65
C GLY A 27 2.63 -35.67 -1.55
N ARG A 28 1.91 -35.71 -2.67
CA ARG A 28 0.48 -35.38 -2.75
C ARG A 28 -0.45 -36.58 -2.45
N ILE A 29 0.12 -37.73 -2.27
CA ILE A 29 -0.60 -38.97 -1.89
C ILE A 29 -0.12 -39.32 -0.49
N PRO A 30 -0.89 -38.99 0.57
CA PRO A 30 -0.51 -39.35 1.94
C PRO A 30 -0.29 -40.86 2.08
N GLY A 31 0.80 -41.28 2.73
CA GLY A 31 1.12 -42.66 2.95
C GLY A 31 1.71 -43.42 1.74
N ALA A 32 1.92 -42.73 0.60
CA ALA A 32 2.69 -43.34 -0.51
C ALA A 32 4.19 -43.36 -0.19
N PHE A 33 4.85 -44.47 -0.47
CA PHE A 33 6.30 -44.64 -0.27
C PHE A 33 6.93 -45.43 -1.41
N ILE A 34 8.24 -45.30 -1.55
CA ILE A 34 8.98 -46.00 -2.59
C ILE A 34 9.73 -47.19 -1.99
N THR A 35 9.67 -48.38 -2.67
CA THR A 35 10.49 -49.53 -2.37
C THR A 35 11.28 -49.89 -3.63
N GLY A 36 12.60 -49.78 -3.55
CA GLY A 36 13.45 -49.91 -4.72
C GLY A 36 13.10 -48.88 -5.80
N LYS A 37 12.54 -49.33 -6.91
CA LYS A 37 12.10 -48.45 -8.03
C LYS A 37 10.58 -48.34 -8.16
N THR A 38 9.82 -48.89 -7.19
CA THR A 38 8.36 -48.98 -7.27
C THR A 38 7.69 -48.15 -6.19
N TRP A 39 6.72 -47.35 -6.57
CA TRP A 39 5.83 -46.64 -5.63
C TRP A 39 4.73 -47.58 -5.12
N ASN A 40 4.54 -47.58 -3.83
CA ASN A 40 3.44 -48.24 -3.12
C ASN A 40 2.45 -47.17 -2.68
N ILE A 41 1.20 -47.26 -3.13
CA ILE A 41 0.16 -46.26 -2.93
C ILE A 41 -0.93 -46.93 -2.07
N PRO A 42 -1.36 -46.30 -0.95
CA PRO A 42 -2.47 -46.87 -0.19
C PRO A 42 -3.69 -47.10 -1.09
N ASP A 43 -4.32 -48.26 -1.00
CA ASP A 43 -5.51 -48.59 -1.81
C ASP A 43 -6.70 -47.66 -1.52
N THR A 44 -6.75 -47.10 -0.30
CA THR A 44 -7.73 -46.12 0.14
C THR A 44 -7.44 -44.68 -0.39
N ALA A 45 -6.27 -44.46 -1.01
CA ALA A 45 -5.92 -43.12 -1.49
C ALA A 45 -6.86 -42.66 -2.59
N GLU A 46 -7.24 -41.41 -2.49
CA GLU A 46 -8.04 -40.70 -3.49
C GLU A 46 -7.14 -39.99 -4.50
N LYS A 47 -7.69 -39.74 -5.70
CA LYS A 47 -7.01 -38.97 -6.73
C LYS A 47 -6.76 -37.55 -6.25
N PRO A 48 -5.50 -37.06 -6.13
CA PRO A 48 -5.22 -35.67 -5.76
C PRO A 48 -5.87 -34.69 -6.73
N GLY A 49 -6.51 -33.64 -6.20
CA GLY A 49 -7.10 -32.57 -7.00
C GLY A 49 -6.06 -31.93 -7.95
N ARG A 50 -6.49 -31.24 -8.98
CA ARG A 50 -5.53 -30.44 -9.79
C ARG A 50 -4.84 -29.41 -8.89
N LYS A 51 -3.48 -29.32 -8.96
CA LYS A 51 -2.80 -28.13 -8.42
C LYS A 51 -3.44 -26.92 -9.09
N PRO A 52 -3.84 -25.88 -8.32
CA PRO A 52 -4.26 -24.63 -8.94
C PRO A 52 -3.13 -24.20 -9.90
N ARG A 53 -3.48 -23.88 -11.14
CA ARG A 53 -2.51 -23.30 -12.09
C ARG A 53 -1.93 -22.09 -11.37
N ARG A 54 -0.60 -22.03 -11.20
CA ARG A 54 0.06 -20.79 -10.81
C ARG A 54 -0.40 -19.74 -11.83
N ARG A 55 -1.29 -18.84 -11.41
CA ARG A 55 -1.64 -17.68 -12.23
C ARG A 55 -0.33 -16.94 -12.46
N LYS A 56 -0.03 -16.60 -13.70
CA LYS A 56 1.07 -15.68 -14.00
C LYS A 56 0.86 -14.43 -13.14
N ALA A 57 1.90 -13.96 -12.46
CA ALA A 57 1.79 -12.75 -11.66
C ALA A 57 1.27 -11.61 -12.55
N PRO A 58 0.38 -10.74 -12.05
CA PRO A 58 -0.05 -9.56 -12.78
C PRO A 58 1.17 -8.73 -13.22
N GLU A 59 1.12 -8.19 -14.43
CA GLU A 59 2.22 -7.40 -14.98
C GLU A 59 2.06 -5.91 -14.61
N ASP A 60 0.81 -5.46 -14.35
CA ASP A 60 0.49 -4.11 -13.92
C ASP A 60 0.70 -3.93 -12.41
N LEU A 61 1.11 -2.74 -12.01
CA LEU A 61 1.43 -2.43 -10.62
C LEU A 61 0.24 -2.65 -9.66
N PRO A 62 -1.00 -2.16 -9.92
CA PRO A 62 -2.12 -2.39 -9.00
C PRO A 62 -2.43 -3.86 -8.77
N GLY A 63 -2.44 -4.66 -9.84
CA GLY A 63 -2.67 -6.10 -9.75
C GLY A 63 -1.54 -6.82 -8.99
N ARG A 64 -0.29 -6.37 -9.19
CA ARG A 64 0.87 -6.91 -8.48
C ARG A 64 0.82 -6.63 -6.99
N LEU A 65 0.49 -5.41 -6.60
CA LEU A 65 0.34 -5.02 -5.19
C LEU A 65 -0.76 -5.83 -4.49
N ILE A 66 -1.93 -5.97 -5.13
CA ILE A 66 -3.05 -6.78 -4.60
C ILE A 66 -2.62 -8.24 -4.44
N MET A 67 -2.02 -8.83 -5.48
CA MET A 67 -1.59 -10.24 -5.47
C MET A 67 -0.55 -10.51 -4.38
N GLU A 68 0.45 -9.64 -4.22
CA GLU A 68 1.48 -9.79 -3.20
C GLU A 68 0.92 -9.64 -1.79
N LYS A 69 0.02 -8.66 -1.58
CA LYS A 69 -0.70 -8.46 -0.32
C LYS A 69 -1.53 -9.68 0.07
N GLU A 70 -2.39 -10.17 -0.84
CA GLU A 70 -3.29 -11.31 -0.57
C GLU A 70 -2.55 -12.62 -0.29
N ASN A 71 -1.36 -12.79 -0.85
CA ASN A 71 -0.56 -14.01 -0.67
C ASN A 71 0.54 -13.87 0.40
N GLY A 72 0.61 -12.74 1.11
CA GLY A 72 1.61 -12.50 2.15
C GLY A 72 3.05 -12.60 1.63
N ILE A 73 3.32 -12.12 0.41
CA ILE A 73 4.64 -12.22 -0.20
C ILE A 73 5.56 -11.18 0.45
N SER A 74 6.57 -11.65 1.15
CA SER A 74 7.65 -10.81 1.67
C SER A 74 8.69 -10.52 0.60
N GLY A 75 9.33 -9.33 0.67
CA GLY A 75 10.40 -8.91 -0.23
C GLY A 75 9.95 -8.56 -1.66
N GLY A 76 8.64 -8.39 -1.91
CA GLY A 76 8.09 -7.90 -3.17
C GLY A 76 7.90 -6.38 -3.22
N ILE A 77 7.30 -5.88 -4.31
CA ILE A 77 7.01 -4.44 -4.47
C ILE A 77 6.00 -3.93 -3.44
N TYR A 78 5.01 -4.76 -3.05
CA TYR A 78 4.08 -4.42 -1.96
C TYR A 78 4.83 -4.18 -0.64
N HIS A 79 5.72 -5.10 -0.27
CA HIS A 79 6.56 -4.98 0.92
C HIS A 79 7.40 -3.69 0.89
N LYS A 80 8.02 -3.40 -0.26
CA LYS A 80 8.82 -2.18 -0.47
C LYS A 80 7.96 -0.93 -0.30
N VAL A 81 6.78 -0.88 -0.92
CA VAL A 81 5.85 0.25 -0.81
C VAL A 81 5.40 0.46 0.63
N GLN A 82 5.07 -0.60 1.37
CA GLN A 82 4.66 -0.51 2.77
C GLN A 82 5.73 0.20 3.61
N ILE A 83 6.98 -0.21 3.49
CA ILE A 83 8.07 0.35 4.30
C ILE A 83 8.41 1.78 3.85
N GLU A 84 8.69 1.97 2.56
CA GLU A 84 9.21 3.25 2.06
C GLU A 84 8.17 4.38 2.14
N LEU A 85 6.93 4.12 1.73
CA LEU A 85 5.88 5.14 1.80
C LEU A 85 5.56 5.49 3.26
N THR A 86 5.56 4.50 4.17
CA THR A 86 5.29 4.75 5.58
C THR A 86 6.42 5.50 6.24
N TYR A 87 7.66 5.04 6.10
CA TYR A 87 8.81 5.68 6.70
C TYR A 87 8.92 7.15 6.25
N ASN A 88 9.01 7.38 4.95
CA ASN A 88 9.22 8.72 4.43
C ASN A 88 8.04 9.65 4.76
N SER A 89 6.79 9.17 4.61
CA SER A 89 5.61 9.99 4.88
C SER A 89 5.48 10.39 6.35
N ASN A 90 5.78 9.49 7.30
CA ASN A 90 5.76 9.79 8.74
C ASN A 90 6.96 10.64 9.17
N HIS A 91 8.15 10.38 8.62
CA HIS A 91 9.35 11.14 8.94
C HIS A 91 9.22 12.62 8.49
N MET A 92 8.58 12.87 7.37
CA MET A 92 8.23 14.23 6.94
C MET A 92 7.36 14.99 7.96
N GLU A 93 6.50 14.29 8.69
CA GLU A 93 5.61 14.85 9.72
C GLU A 93 6.20 14.82 11.14
N GLY A 94 7.48 14.46 11.26
CA GLY A 94 8.23 14.55 12.51
C GLY A 94 8.32 13.27 13.32
N SER A 95 7.89 12.13 12.80
CA SER A 95 8.16 10.83 13.43
C SER A 95 9.67 10.61 13.57
N ARG A 96 10.06 10.09 14.73
CA ARG A 96 11.47 9.80 15.05
C ARG A 96 11.84 8.34 14.85
N LEU A 97 10.92 7.51 14.36
CA LEU A 97 11.24 6.13 14.03
C LEU A 97 12.24 6.09 12.88
N THR A 98 13.27 5.24 13.04
CA THR A 98 14.22 4.98 11.97
C THR A 98 13.59 4.12 10.87
N HIS A 99 14.24 4.06 9.71
CA HIS A 99 13.81 3.19 8.63
C HIS A 99 13.78 1.71 9.06
N ASP A 100 14.81 1.25 9.81
CA ASP A 100 14.86 -0.12 10.33
C ASP A 100 13.73 -0.38 11.34
N GLN A 101 13.44 0.56 12.24
CA GLN A 101 12.33 0.41 13.18
C GLN A 101 11.00 0.32 12.45
N THR A 102 10.77 1.14 11.42
CA THR A 102 9.57 1.05 10.57
C THR A 102 9.48 -0.32 9.89
N ARG A 103 10.60 -0.82 9.36
CA ARG A 103 10.68 -2.15 8.74
C ARG A 103 10.39 -3.27 9.77
N TYR A 104 10.99 -3.24 10.95
CA TYR A 104 10.75 -4.25 12.00
C TYR A 104 9.29 -4.26 12.46
N ILE A 105 8.66 -3.10 12.62
CA ILE A 105 7.23 -3.03 12.94
C ILE A 105 6.40 -3.74 11.86
N PHE A 106 6.71 -3.52 10.58
CA PHE A 106 5.99 -4.15 9.48
C PHE A 106 6.24 -5.66 9.40
N GLU A 107 7.50 -6.08 9.45
CA GLU A 107 7.89 -7.47 9.22
C GLU A 107 7.62 -8.39 10.41
N THR A 108 7.79 -7.89 11.63
CA THR A 108 7.82 -8.73 12.84
C THR A 108 6.82 -8.31 13.91
N ASN A 109 6.15 -7.16 13.73
CA ASN A 109 5.31 -6.53 14.75
C ASN A 109 6.07 -6.27 16.07
N THR A 110 7.37 -5.99 15.98
CA THR A 110 8.23 -5.67 17.12
C THR A 110 8.96 -4.34 16.86
N ILE A 111 9.50 -3.75 17.91
CA ILE A 111 10.36 -2.58 17.83
C ILE A 111 11.58 -2.78 18.73
N ASP A 112 12.74 -2.41 18.21
CA ASP A 112 13.97 -2.31 18.99
C ASP A 112 14.23 -0.84 19.32
N ALA A 113 14.52 -0.53 20.58
CA ALA A 113 14.76 0.81 21.09
C ALA A 113 16.06 0.86 21.92
N PRO A 114 17.22 0.58 21.31
CA PRO A 114 18.48 0.50 22.03
C PRO A 114 18.90 1.85 22.65
N ASP A 115 18.49 2.96 22.04
CA ASP A 115 18.97 4.30 22.40
C ASP A 115 17.97 5.10 23.26
N GLY A 116 16.96 4.46 23.86
CA GLY A 116 16.03 5.14 24.73
C GLY A 116 14.55 4.90 24.48
N SER A 117 13.70 5.88 24.84
CA SER A 117 12.24 5.77 24.69
C SER A 117 11.79 6.08 23.27
N VAL A 118 10.82 5.30 22.78
CA VAL A 118 10.14 5.54 21.52
C VAL A 118 8.75 6.14 21.82
N ASN A 119 8.34 7.13 21.03
CA ASN A 119 7.02 7.73 21.15
C ASN A 119 5.94 6.70 20.71
N VAL A 120 4.98 6.44 21.58
CA VAL A 120 3.89 5.48 21.31
C VAL A 120 3.02 5.95 20.13
N ASP A 121 2.79 7.25 19.99
CA ASP A 121 2.02 7.78 18.87
C ASP A 121 2.74 7.57 17.53
N ASP A 122 4.09 7.66 17.48
CA ASP A 122 4.86 7.34 16.28
C ASP A 122 4.68 5.87 15.86
N ILE A 123 4.64 4.95 16.85
CA ILE A 123 4.38 3.52 16.57
C ILE A 123 2.95 3.33 16.05
N LEU A 124 1.97 3.92 16.73
CA LEU A 124 0.56 3.79 16.35
C LEU A 124 0.29 4.37 14.96
N GLU A 125 0.81 5.55 14.66
CA GLU A 125 0.67 6.18 13.35
C GLU A 125 1.39 5.39 12.26
N THR A 126 2.51 4.76 12.56
CA THR A 126 3.22 3.86 11.63
C THR A 126 2.39 2.62 11.31
N VAL A 127 1.86 1.92 12.31
CA VAL A 127 0.97 0.76 12.11
C VAL A 127 -0.30 1.17 11.36
N ASN A 128 -0.88 2.30 11.70
CA ASN A 128 -2.07 2.83 11.04
C ASN A 128 -1.79 3.25 9.60
N HIS A 129 -0.60 3.77 9.31
CA HIS A 129 -0.21 4.13 7.94
C HIS A 129 -0.10 2.89 7.04
N PHE A 130 0.43 1.76 7.53
CA PHE A 130 0.40 0.49 6.80
C PHE A 130 -1.04 0.07 6.45
N ARG A 131 -1.98 0.21 7.39
CA ARG A 131 -3.41 -0.06 7.15
C ARG A 131 -4.02 0.89 6.11
N CYS A 132 -3.59 2.15 6.11
CA CYS A 132 -4.00 3.12 5.09
C CYS A 132 -3.48 2.73 3.70
N ILE A 133 -2.24 2.24 3.59
CA ILE A 133 -1.68 1.73 2.32
C ILE A 133 -2.49 0.53 1.83
N ASP A 134 -2.85 -0.42 2.71
CA ASP A 134 -3.73 -1.51 2.35
C ASP A 134 -5.07 -1.03 1.81
N LEU A 135 -5.67 -0.04 2.49
CA LEU A 135 -6.94 0.54 2.09
C LEU A 135 -6.86 1.20 0.70
N ILE A 136 -5.80 1.97 0.41
CA ILE A 136 -5.66 2.62 -0.91
C ILE A 136 -5.38 1.60 -2.03
N ILE A 137 -4.67 0.52 -1.76
CA ILE A 137 -4.44 -0.58 -2.71
C ILE A 137 -5.78 -1.28 -3.03
N ASP A 138 -6.59 -1.62 -2.03
CA ASP A 138 -7.90 -2.25 -2.21
C ASP A 138 -8.89 -1.34 -2.96
N GLN A 139 -8.74 -0.03 -2.81
CA GLN A 139 -9.57 0.97 -3.46
C GLN A 139 -8.92 1.57 -4.73
N ALA A 140 -7.77 1.04 -5.18
CA ALA A 140 -6.98 1.64 -6.25
C ALA A 140 -7.80 1.97 -7.51
N LYS A 141 -8.69 1.06 -7.93
CA LYS A 141 -9.51 1.24 -9.14
C LYS A 141 -10.81 2.03 -8.91
N ARG A 142 -11.18 2.32 -7.65
CA ARG A 142 -12.43 3.02 -7.34
C ARG A 142 -12.25 4.54 -7.39
N PRO A 143 -13.31 5.30 -7.75
CA PRO A 143 -13.26 6.76 -7.71
C PRO A 143 -12.93 7.28 -6.32
N LEU A 144 -12.19 8.39 -6.26
CA LEU A 144 -11.93 9.11 -5.02
C LEU A 144 -13.24 9.71 -4.50
N THR A 145 -13.49 9.54 -3.20
CA THR A 145 -14.68 10.05 -2.51
C THR A 145 -14.32 10.73 -1.21
N GLU A 146 -15.16 11.66 -0.76
CA GLU A 146 -15.01 12.28 0.56
C GLU A 146 -15.00 11.25 1.68
N ALA A 147 -15.82 10.20 1.55
CA ALA A 147 -15.88 9.10 2.53
C ALA A 147 -14.52 8.38 2.65
N LEU A 148 -13.85 8.09 1.53
CA LEU A 148 -12.52 7.47 1.56
C LEU A 148 -11.48 8.40 2.19
N ILE A 149 -11.50 9.69 1.87
CA ILE A 149 -10.58 10.69 2.47
C ILE A 149 -10.75 10.72 3.99
N LYS A 150 -11.99 10.79 4.48
CA LYS A 150 -12.30 10.75 5.92
C LYS A 150 -11.92 9.41 6.56
N GLN A 151 -12.10 8.30 5.84
CA GLN A 151 -11.73 6.97 6.30
C GLN A 151 -10.20 6.83 6.45
N LEU A 152 -9.41 7.35 5.52
CA LEU A 152 -7.95 7.38 5.64
C LEU A 152 -7.51 8.13 6.90
N HIS A 153 -8.08 9.32 7.14
CA HIS A 153 -7.79 10.06 8.36
C HIS A 153 -8.25 9.33 9.63
N LEU A 154 -9.43 8.68 9.59
CA LEU A 154 -9.94 7.86 10.70
C LEU A 154 -8.96 6.74 11.05
N VAL A 155 -8.51 5.99 10.04
CA VAL A 155 -7.56 4.88 10.26
C VAL A 155 -6.22 5.43 10.77
N LEU A 156 -5.69 6.47 10.12
CA LEU A 156 -4.38 7.05 10.44
C LEU A 156 -4.27 7.52 11.89
N LYS A 157 -5.28 8.23 12.38
CA LYS A 157 -5.25 8.87 13.72
C LYS A 157 -5.93 8.02 14.80
N SER A 158 -6.41 6.82 14.49
CA SER A 158 -7.06 5.95 15.49
C SER A 158 -6.09 5.54 16.60
N GLY A 159 -6.53 5.68 17.86
CA GLY A 159 -5.80 5.24 19.05
C GLY A 159 -4.69 6.17 19.50
N THR A 160 -4.33 7.20 18.73
CA THR A 160 -3.32 8.19 19.12
C THR A 160 -3.76 9.06 20.30
N THR A 161 -2.81 9.72 20.95
CA THR A 161 -3.11 10.68 22.02
C THR A 161 -4.05 11.78 21.55
N ASP A 162 -3.90 12.26 20.31
CA ASP A 162 -4.79 13.25 19.72
C ASP A 162 -6.23 12.76 19.60
N SER A 163 -6.44 11.49 19.29
CA SER A 163 -7.78 10.92 19.15
C SER A 163 -8.62 10.96 20.44
N ARG A 164 -7.98 11.18 21.59
CA ARG A 164 -8.64 11.29 22.90
C ARG A 164 -9.06 12.71 23.23
N LYS A 165 -8.63 13.70 22.45
CA LYS A 165 -8.97 15.11 22.69
C LYS A 165 -10.37 15.41 22.14
N SER A 166 -11.24 15.99 22.93
CA SER A 166 -12.64 16.27 22.55
C SER A 166 -12.80 17.18 21.32
N TRP A 167 -11.84 18.03 21.07
CA TRP A 167 -11.81 18.95 19.94
C TRP A 167 -11.18 18.35 18.67
N PHE A 168 -10.46 17.21 18.79
CA PHE A 168 -9.82 16.55 17.67
C PHE A 168 -10.79 15.55 17.01
N ALA A 169 -11.28 15.91 15.83
CA ALA A 169 -12.29 15.13 15.13
C ALA A 169 -11.67 14.05 14.23
N VAL A 170 -11.41 12.85 14.76
CA VAL A 170 -10.84 11.74 13.98
C VAL A 170 -11.86 11.30 12.91
N GLY A 171 -11.43 11.28 11.65
CA GLY A 171 -12.29 10.93 10.52
C GLY A 171 -13.29 12.00 10.10
N ALA A 172 -13.20 13.20 10.68
CA ALA A 172 -14.02 14.35 10.34
C ALA A 172 -13.16 15.60 10.13
N TYR A 173 -13.71 16.60 9.48
CA TYR A 173 -13.00 17.85 9.24
C TYR A 173 -12.70 18.61 10.53
N LYS A 174 -11.65 19.42 10.48
CA LYS A 174 -11.17 20.22 11.61
C LYS A 174 -12.25 21.13 12.18
N ARG A 175 -12.15 21.35 13.49
CA ARG A 175 -13.07 22.26 14.25
C ARG A 175 -12.38 23.57 14.64
N LEU A 176 -11.06 23.56 14.68
CA LEU A 176 -10.25 24.71 15.03
C LEU A 176 -9.43 25.15 13.83
N ALA A 177 -9.21 26.45 13.69
CA ALA A 177 -8.29 27.00 12.70
C ALA A 177 -6.87 26.44 12.93
N ASN A 178 -6.14 26.24 11.85
CA ASN A 178 -4.74 25.83 11.89
C ASN A 178 -3.93 26.54 10.80
N GLU A 179 -2.62 26.48 10.94
CA GLU A 179 -1.67 27.11 10.03
C GLU A 179 -0.70 26.05 9.48
N VAL A 180 -0.18 26.30 8.30
CA VAL A 180 0.89 25.51 7.68
C VAL A 180 1.95 26.44 7.13
N GLY A 181 3.20 26.29 7.61
CA GLY A 181 4.30 27.12 7.15
C GLY A 181 4.08 28.63 7.35
N GLY A 182 3.38 29.01 8.44
CA GLY A 182 3.05 30.42 8.75
C GLY A 182 1.93 31.02 7.90
N ARG A 183 1.17 30.19 7.18
CA ARG A 183 0.00 30.60 6.40
C ARG A 183 -1.27 30.02 7.00
N GLU A 184 -2.29 30.84 7.12
CA GLU A 184 -3.63 30.37 7.48
C GLU A 184 -4.17 29.45 6.40
N THR A 185 -4.79 28.37 6.83
CA THR A 185 -5.48 27.41 5.95
C THR A 185 -6.96 27.74 5.86
N THR A 186 -7.75 26.99 5.11
CA THR A 186 -9.20 27.23 5.00
C THR A 186 -9.85 27.22 6.39
N ALA A 187 -10.71 28.20 6.69
CA ALA A 187 -11.45 28.26 7.94
C ALA A 187 -12.33 27.02 8.13
N PRO A 188 -12.49 26.47 9.36
CA PRO A 188 -13.20 25.23 9.61
C PRO A 188 -14.61 25.17 8.99
N GLU A 189 -15.36 26.24 9.04
CA GLU A 189 -16.71 26.36 8.47
C GLU A 189 -16.76 26.26 6.95
N ASP A 190 -15.68 26.63 6.27
CA ASP A 190 -15.56 26.61 4.81
C ASP A 190 -15.01 25.28 4.27
N VAL A 191 -14.37 24.47 5.11
CA VAL A 191 -13.74 23.20 4.70
C VAL A 191 -14.72 22.29 3.95
N PRO A 192 -15.95 22.03 4.42
CA PRO A 192 -16.87 21.13 3.71
C PRO A 192 -17.19 21.60 2.29
N LYS A 193 -17.38 22.91 2.12
CA LYS A 193 -17.64 23.53 0.81
C LYS A 193 -16.43 23.38 -0.11
N LYS A 194 -15.23 23.74 0.38
CA LYS A 194 -13.99 23.67 -0.39
C LYS A 194 -13.62 22.24 -0.81
N MET A 195 -13.82 21.27 0.08
CA MET A 195 -13.61 19.85 -0.26
C MET A 195 -14.61 19.34 -1.30
N LYS A 196 -15.87 19.77 -1.21
CA LYS A 196 -16.89 19.43 -2.23
C LYS A 196 -16.53 20.03 -3.59
N GLU A 197 -16.10 21.29 -3.65
CA GLU A 197 -15.62 21.97 -4.85
C GLU A 197 -14.41 21.20 -5.44
N LEU A 198 -13.39 20.91 -4.65
CA LEU A 198 -12.20 20.17 -5.06
C LEU A 198 -12.56 18.82 -5.71
N LEU A 199 -13.37 18.01 -5.03
CA LEU A 199 -13.80 16.71 -5.53
C LEU A 199 -14.69 16.81 -6.78
N SER A 200 -15.57 17.84 -6.86
CA SER A 200 -16.41 18.06 -8.03
C SER A 200 -15.56 18.41 -9.25
N ASP A 201 -14.58 19.31 -9.10
CA ASP A 201 -13.70 19.71 -10.19
C ASP A 201 -12.81 18.55 -10.66
N TYR A 202 -12.31 17.75 -9.72
CA TYR A 202 -11.53 16.57 -10.05
C TYR A 202 -12.35 15.52 -10.84
N LYS A 203 -13.61 15.29 -10.45
CA LYS A 203 -14.51 14.34 -11.13
C LYS A 203 -14.88 14.72 -12.56
N LYS A 204 -14.82 16.00 -12.92
CA LYS A 204 -15.13 16.48 -14.28
C LYS A 204 -14.03 16.15 -15.30
N ARG A 205 -12.85 15.69 -14.85
CA ARG A 205 -11.75 15.33 -15.71
C ARG A 205 -12.04 14.02 -16.43
N GLU A 206 -12.07 14.03 -17.75
CA GLU A 206 -12.25 12.81 -18.57
C GLU A 206 -10.98 11.94 -18.56
N ALA A 207 -9.82 12.60 -18.67
CA ALA A 207 -8.50 12.00 -18.52
C ALA A 207 -7.70 12.81 -17.48
N VAL A 208 -7.16 12.12 -16.49
CA VAL A 208 -6.37 12.74 -15.42
C VAL A 208 -4.90 12.67 -15.79
N THR A 209 -4.25 13.82 -15.84
CA THR A 209 -2.80 13.95 -16.09
C THR A 209 -2.03 13.97 -14.77
N PHE A 210 -0.70 13.90 -14.87
CA PHE A 210 0.19 14.04 -13.72
C PHE A 210 0.04 15.43 -13.06
N GLU A 211 -0.07 16.49 -13.88
CA GLU A 211 -0.28 17.84 -13.42
C GLU A 211 -1.63 18.01 -12.71
N ASP A 212 -2.69 17.34 -13.17
CA ASP A 212 -3.99 17.33 -12.52
C ASP A 212 -3.92 16.72 -11.11
N LEU A 213 -3.10 15.67 -10.94
CA LEU A 213 -2.87 15.07 -9.62
C LEU A 213 -2.11 16.01 -8.69
N LEU A 214 -1.11 16.73 -9.21
CA LEU A 214 -0.36 17.70 -8.42
C LEU A 214 -1.22 18.93 -8.05
N GLU A 215 -2.06 19.45 -8.96
CA GLU A 215 -3.02 20.52 -8.66
C GLU A 215 -4.04 20.07 -7.60
N PHE A 216 -4.56 18.84 -7.71
CA PHE A 216 -5.46 18.29 -6.68
C PHE A 216 -4.75 18.22 -5.33
N HIS A 217 -3.53 17.71 -5.31
CA HIS A 217 -2.73 17.56 -4.09
C HIS A 217 -2.43 18.92 -3.46
N TYR A 218 -1.97 19.88 -4.25
CA TYR A 218 -1.74 21.27 -3.78
C TYR A 218 -3.01 21.88 -3.17
N ARG A 219 -4.17 21.75 -3.85
CA ARG A 219 -5.44 22.29 -3.32
C ARG A 219 -5.86 21.58 -2.04
N PHE A 220 -5.66 20.28 -1.94
CA PHE A 220 -5.92 19.51 -0.71
C PHE A 220 -5.06 20.01 0.45
N GLU A 221 -3.75 20.16 0.23
CA GLU A 221 -2.82 20.70 1.23
C GLU A 221 -3.15 22.16 1.61
N SER A 222 -3.61 22.97 0.66
CA SER A 222 -4.03 24.37 0.93
C SER A 222 -5.34 24.44 1.73
N ILE A 223 -6.29 23.54 1.48
CA ILE A 223 -7.53 23.45 2.28
C ILE A 223 -7.21 22.99 3.69
N HIS A 224 -6.29 22.05 3.83
CA HIS A 224 -5.86 21.46 5.10
C HIS A 224 -7.05 20.98 5.94
N PRO A 225 -7.82 19.98 5.42
CA PRO A 225 -9.17 19.73 5.92
C PRO A 225 -9.24 19.13 7.32
N PHE A 226 -8.16 18.56 7.82
CA PHE A 226 -8.10 17.91 9.13
C PHE A 226 -7.29 18.75 10.13
N GLN A 227 -7.44 18.43 11.41
CA GLN A 227 -6.69 19.13 12.45
C GLN A 227 -5.19 18.79 12.41
N ASP A 228 -4.86 17.54 12.05
CA ASP A 228 -3.52 17.00 11.82
C ASP A 228 -3.59 15.85 10.81
N GLY A 229 -2.46 15.37 10.30
CA GLY A 229 -2.38 14.21 9.38
C GLY A 229 -2.71 14.53 7.91
N ASN A 230 -2.87 15.80 7.54
CA ASN A 230 -3.21 16.21 6.18
C ASN A 230 -2.15 15.78 5.17
N GLY A 231 -0.88 16.05 5.41
CA GLY A 231 0.21 15.67 4.51
C GLY A 231 0.25 14.17 4.24
N ARG A 232 0.10 13.34 5.27
CA ARG A 232 0.05 11.87 5.14
C ARG A 232 -1.14 11.41 4.31
N VAL A 233 -2.34 11.91 4.63
CA VAL A 233 -3.55 11.61 3.85
C VAL A 233 -3.42 12.10 2.41
N GLY A 234 -2.89 13.30 2.19
CA GLY A 234 -2.66 13.87 0.86
C GLY A 234 -1.72 13.01 0.02
N ARG A 235 -0.60 12.55 0.57
CA ARG A 235 0.35 11.66 -0.13
C ARG A 235 -0.24 10.27 -0.40
N LEU A 236 -1.04 9.73 0.51
CA LEU A 236 -1.78 8.47 0.29
C LEU A 236 -2.79 8.59 -0.86
N ILE A 237 -3.54 9.70 -0.90
CA ILE A 237 -4.49 9.98 -2.00
C ILE A 237 -3.73 10.10 -3.32
N LEU A 238 -2.62 10.83 -3.34
CA LEU A 238 -1.80 11.03 -4.53
C LEU A 238 -1.30 9.69 -5.07
N PHE A 239 -0.75 8.83 -4.21
CA PHE A 239 -0.31 7.49 -4.59
C PHE A 239 -1.48 6.64 -5.17
N LYS A 240 -2.62 6.64 -4.49
CA LYS A 240 -3.84 5.93 -4.92
C LYS A 240 -4.35 6.41 -6.27
N GLU A 241 -4.40 7.72 -6.51
CA GLU A 241 -4.90 8.26 -7.76
C GLU A 241 -3.91 8.07 -8.92
N CYS A 242 -2.60 8.01 -8.66
CA CYS A 242 -1.63 7.52 -9.63
C CYS A 242 -1.96 6.09 -10.07
N LEU A 243 -2.17 5.16 -9.12
CA LEU A 243 -2.56 3.77 -9.43
C LEU A 243 -3.86 3.70 -10.25
N ARG A 244 -4.85 4.53 -9.90
CA ARG A 244 -6.16 4.54 -10.57
C ARG A 244 -6.07 4.94 -12.03
N ASN A 245 -5.22 5.93 -12.31
CA ASN A 245 -5.14 6.56 -13.64
C ASN A 245 -3.99 5.99 -14.50
N GLY A 246 -3.33 4.90 -14.07
CA GLY A 246 -2.23 4.30 -14.82
C GLY A 246 -0.98 5.19 -14.88
N ILE A 247 -0.85 6.12 -13.93
CA ILE A 247 0.33 6.97 -13.78
C ILE A 247 1.26 6.26 -12.79
N VAL A 248 2.55 6.21 -13.08
CA VAL A 248 3.54 5.66 -12.16
C VAL A 248 3.49 6.45 -10.85
N PRO A 249 3.23 5.82 -9.70
CA PRO A 249 3.26 6.52 -8.42
C PRO A 249 4.68 6.89 -8.02
N PHE A 250 4.81 7.65 -6.96
CA PHE A 250 6.10 8.06 -6.41
C PHE A 250 6.03 8.21 -4.89
N ILE A 251 7.20 8.23 -4.27
CA ILE A 251 7.39 8.43 -2.84
C ILE A 251 8.34 9.61 -2.69
N ILE A 252 7.93 10.64 -1.96
CA ILE A 252 8.82 11.73 -1.61
C ILE A 252 9.74 11.24 -0.49
N GLU A 253 11.00 11.02 -0.82
CA GLU A 253 12.01 10.59 0.14
C GLU A 253 12.50 11.78 0.98
N ASP A 254 13.08 11.51 2.14
CA ASP A 254 13.46 12.54 3.12
C ASP A 254 14.41 13.61 2.55
N ASP A 255 15.34 13.23 1.70
CA ASP A 255 16.27 14.15 1.03
C ASP A 255 15.57 15.11 0.05
N MET A 256 14.35 14.79 -0.38
CA MET A 256 13.52 15.63 -1.28
C MET A 256 12.54 16.53 -0.52
N LYS A 257 12.42 16.39 0.80
CA LYS A 257 11.44 17.09 1.66
C LYS A 257 11.44 18.60 1.44
N LEU A 258 12.59 19.24 1.45
CA LEU A 258 12.69 20.70 1.30
C LEU A 258 12.23 21.19 -0.09
N TYR A 259 12.55 20.44 -1.15
CA TYR A 259 12.13 20.74 -2.51
C TYR A 259 10.62 20.56 -2.68
N TYR A 260 10.06 19.53 -2.08
CA TYR A 260 8.62 19.27 -2.09
C TYR A 260 7.83 20.36 -1.38
N TYR A 261 8.23 20.77 -0.18
CA TYR A 261 7.56 21.87 0.53
C TYR A 261 7.72 23.22 -0.18
N ARG A 262 8.91 23.52 -0.76
CA ARG A 262 9.08 24.67 -1.63
C ARG A 262 8.12 24.61 -2.81
N GLY A 263 8.01 23.47 -3.44
CA GLY A 263 7.11 23.27 -4.58
C GLY A 263 5.64 23.50 -4.24
N LEU A 264 5.18 23.02 -3.09
CA LEU A 264 3.83 23.33 -2.57
C LEU A 264 3.67 24.82 -2.26
N HIS A 265 4.67 25.45 -1.65
CA HIS A 265 4.62 26.86 -1.32
C HIS A 265 4.53 27.75 -2.55
N GLU A 266 5.30 27.44 -3.59
CA GLU A 266 5.42 28.25 -4.81
C GLU A 266 4.44 27.84 -5.93
N TRP A 267 3.59 26.85 -5.72
CA TRP A 267 2.73 26.26 -6.78
C TRP A 267 1.97 27.30 -7.61
N ARG A 268 1.49 28.36 -7.00
CA ARG A 268 0.76 29.43 -7.70
C ARG A 268 1.66 30.33 -8.54
N ASN A 269 2.94 30.41 -8.21
CA ASN A 269 3.92 31.25 -8.89
C ASN A 269 4.73 30.44 -9.92
N GLU A 270 5.21 29.25 -9.50
CA GLU A 270 6.08 28.39 -10.30
C GLU A 270 5.79 26.91 -10.02
N GLN A 271 4.98 26.31 -10.89
CA GLN A 271 4.57 24.90 -10.77
C GLN A 271 5.73 23.93 -11.03
N GLY A 272 6.76 24.35 -11.74
CA GLY A 272 7.93 23.55 -12.09
C GLY A 272 8.61 22.94 -10.86
N TYR A 273 8.68 23.68 -9.75
CA TYR A 273 9.34 23.18 -8.54
C TYR A 273 8.72 21.90 -7.98
N LEU A 274 7.39 21.86 -7.83
CA LEU A 274 6.71 20.65 -7.34
C LEU A 274 6.74 19.56 -8.40
N ARG A 275 6.45 19.93 -9.66
CA ARG A 275 6.42 18.96 -10.78
C ARG A 275 7.75 18.24 -10.92
N ASP A 276 8.86 18.96 -10.99
CA ASP A 276 10.18 18.38 -11.22
C ASP A 276 10.64 17.55 -10.02
N THR A 277 10.31 17.97 -8.79
CA THR A 277 10.54 17.17 -7.59
C THR A 277 9.77 15.83 -7.64
N CYS A 278 8.49 15.88 -7.99
CA CYS A 278 7.67 14.67 -8.07
C CYS A 278 8.05 13.76 -9.24
N LEU A 279 8.49 14.32 -10.38
CA LEU A 279 9.04 13.53 -11.50
C LEU A 279 10.35 12.84 -11.10
N ALA A 280 11.25 13.53 -10.40
CA ALA A 280 12.47 12.91 -9.89
C ALA A 280 12.17 11.77 -8.90
N ALA A 281 11.17 11.95 -8.03
CA ALA A 281 10.69 10.89 -7.14
C ALA A 281 10.06 9.72 -7.92
N GLN A 282 9.33 10.01 -9.00
CA GLN A 282 8.78 8.98 -9.89
C GLN A 282 9.89 8.18 -10.59
N ASP A 283 10.97 8.82 -11.03
CA ASP A 283 12.10 8.11 -11.64
C ASP A 283 12.79 7.19 -10.63
N ARG A 284 12.93 7.58 -9.37
CA ARG A 284 13.40 6.68 -8.30
C ARG A 284 12.45 5.50 -8.10
N PHE A 285 11.15 5.73 -8.15
CA PHE A 285 10.16 4.66 -8.01
C PHE A 285 10.18 3.66 -9.18
N LYS A 286 10.44 4.14 -10.41
CA LYS A 286 10.64 3.28 -11.60
C LYS A 286 11.79 2.28 -11.40
N ILE A 287 12.88 2.67 -10.69
CA ILE A 287 13.98 1.75 -10.35
C ILE A 287 13.44 0.56 -9.53
N TYR A 288 12.51 0.79 -8.59
CA TYR A 288 11.87 -0.32 -7.87
C TYR A 288 11.04 -1.18 -8.81
N LEU A 289 10.25 -0.58 -9.71
CA LEU A 289 9.44 -1.33 -10.66
C LEU A 289 10.28 -2.22 -11.57
N ASP A 290 11.38 -1.70 -12.09
CA ASP A 290 12.35 -2.44 -12.91
C ASP A 290 12.97 -3.59 -12.13
N TYR A 291 13.39 -3.36 -10.89
CA TYR A 291 13.97 -4.39 -10.02
C TYR A 291 12.99 -5.54 -9.75
N TYR A 292 11.72 -5.24 -9.54
CA TYR A 292 10.68 -6.25 -9.30
C TYR A 292 10.03 -6.79 -10.59
N GLY A 293 10.44 -6.33 -11.76
CA GLY A 293 9.89 -6.74 -13.05
C GLY A 293 8.40 -6.40 -13.20
N VAL A 294 7.99 -5.23 -12.73
CA VAL A 294 6.62 -4.70 -12.84
C VAL A 294 6.57 -3.74 -14.02
N LYS A 295 5.61 -3.94 -14.94
CA LYS A 295 5.39 -3.05 -16.07
C LYS A 295 4.64 -1.78 -15.65
N TYR A 296 4.96 -0.65 -16.27
CA TYR A 296 4.38 0.66 -16.04
C TYR A 296 4.26 1.46 -17.34
#